data_e2186432548ec7293388eae8c1a10ae1
#
_entry.id   e2186432548ec7293388eae8c1a10ae1
#
_cell.length_a   1.000
_cell.length_b   1.000
_cell.length_c   1.000
_cell.angle_alpha   90.00
_cell.angle_beta   90.00
_cell.angle_gamma   90.00
#
_symmetry.space_group_name_H-M   'P 1'
#
loop_
_entity.id
_entity.type
_entity.pdbx_description
1 polymer ?
#
loop_
_entity_poly.entity_id
_entity_poly.type
_entity_poly.pdbx_seq_one_letter_code
_entity_poly.pdbx_strand_id
1 'polypeptide(L)'
;MAKAKTLAEVADNIATRQMGLKEQAALVRKEATDVNKKIHAAGGEIAMLDRLSEGETILSLARSLKVSHTAFYDWIDRGGEARASALARARARGGRSLAEETLEIADKASPQEAQVAKLRVDTRRWLASKQAPDEYGDKQQPLVNIDLGSLALDALRKRSIVLIDDSEETNTK
;
A
#
# COMPACT_ATOMS: atom_id res chain seq x y z
N MET A 1 -14.91 -25.22 -41.02
CA MET A 1 -16.27 -24.71 -40.65
C MET A 1 -16.59 -25.13 -39.24
N ALA A 2 -16.70 -24.18 -38.30
CA ALA A 2 -17.08 -24.45 -36.92
C ALA A 2 -18.58 -24.74 -36.86
N LYS A 3 -18.98 -25.90 -36.31
CA LYS A 3 -20.40 -26.24 -36.09
C LYS A 3 -21.03 -25.24 -35.13
N ALA A 4 -22.13 -24.62 -35.51
CA ALA A 4 -22.94 -23.79 -34.60
C ALA A 4 -23.46 -24.66 -33.44
N LYS A 5 -23.17 -24.28 -32.22
CA LYS A 5 -23.67 -24.95 -31.00
C LYS A 5 -25.18 -24.81 -30.93
N THR A 6 -25.88 -25.88 -30.61
CA THR A 6 -27.30 -25.84 -30.39
C THR A 6 -27.67 -25.05 -29.14
N LEU A 7 -28.88 -24.46 -29.09
CA LEU A 7 -29.35 -23.72 -27.91
C LEU A 7 -29.35 -24.57 -26.64
N ALA A 8 -29.57 -25.88 -26.75
CA ALA A 8 -29.52 -26.83 -25.65
C ALA A 8 -28.08 -26.95 -25.09
N GLU A 9 -27.06 -27.08 -25.98
CA GLU A 9 -25.62 -27.13 -25.55
C GLU A 9 -25.17 -25.84 -24.90
N VAL A 10 -25.68 -24.69 -25.34
CA VAL A 10 -25.38 -23.40 -24.71
C VAL A 10 -26.04 -23.31 -23.32
N ALA A 11 -27.28 -23.76 -23.17
CA ALA A 11 -27.98 -23.78 -21.89
C ALA A 11 -27.29 -24.70 -20.87
N ASP A 12 -26.85 -25.90 -21.26
CA ASP A 12 -26.14 -26.83 -20.42
C ASP A 12 -24.77 -26.28 -19.97
N ASN A 13 -24.02 -25.62 -20.87
CA ASN A 13 -22.78 -24.95 -20.52
C ASN A 13 -22.98 -23.82 -19.50
N ILE A 14 -24.06 -23.04 -19.63
CA ILE A 14 -24.39 -21.95 -18.69
C ILE A 14 -24.76 -22.55 -17.32
N ALA A 15 -25.59 -23.59 -17.29
CA ALA A 15 -25.99 -24.26 -16.06
C ALA A 15 -24.80 -24.87 -15.32
N THR A 16 -23.91 -25.56 -16.02
CA THR A 16 -22.67 -26.13 -15.47
C THR A 16 -21.75 -25.04 -14.90
N ARG A 17 -21.61 -23.91 -15.61
CA ARG A 17 -20.82 -22.77 -15.16
C ARG A 17 -21.43 -22.11 -13.92
N GLN A 18 -22.75 -22.00 -13.84
CA GLN A 18 -23.44 -21.45 -12.66
C GLN A 18 -23.33 -22.37 -11.44
N MET A 19 -23.36 -23.70 -11.61
CA MET A 19 -23.11 -24.67 -10.53
C MET A 19 -21.69 -24.53 -10.00
N GLY A 20 -20.67 -24.48 -10.86
CA GLY A 20 -19.28 -24.25 -10.43
C GLY A 20 -19.07 -22.93 -9.69
N LEU A 21 -19.76 -21.85 -10.09
CA LEU A 21 -19.70 -20.57 -9.38
C LEU A 21 -20.34 -20.63 -7.99
N LYS A 22 -21.44 -21.38 -7.83
CA LYS A 22 -22.09 -21.58 -6.50
C LYS A 22 -21.19 -22.39 -5.56
N GLU A 23 -20.51 -23.42 -6.06
CA GLU A 23 -19.58 -24.23 -5.27
C GLU A 23 -18.36 -23.41 -4.85
N GLN A 24 -17.78 -22.63 -5.77
CA GLN A 24 -16.70 -21.71 -5.44
C GLN A 24 -17.12 -20.68 -4.39
N ALA A 25 -18.31 -20.09 -4.53
CA ALA A 25 -18.83 -19.14 -3.54
C ALA A 25 -19.05 -19.79 -2.16
N ALA A 26 -19.45 -21.05 -2.11
CA ALA A 26 -19.61 -21.79 -0.86
C ALA A 26 -18.25 -22.07 -0.19
N LEU A 27 -17.22 -22.42 -0.96
CA LEU A 27 -15.87 -22.62 -0.46
C LEU A 27 -15.30 -21.32 0.11
N VAL A 28 -15.42 -20.21 -0.61
CA VAL A 28 -14.97 -18.88 -0.14
C VAL A 28 -15.68 -18.48 1.16
N ARG A 29 -16.99 -18.72 1.27
CA ARG A 29 -17.75 -18.45 2.50
C ARG A 29 -17.28 -19.32 3.68
N LYS A 30 -16.99 -20.58 3.44
CA LYS A 30 -16.47 -21.51 4.45
C LYS A 30 -15.10 -21.06 4.95
N GLU A 31 -14.21 -20.72 4.03
CA GLU A 31 -12.86 -20.20 4.35
C GLU A 31 -12.95 -18.91 5.14
N ALA A 32 -13.81 -17.96 4.71
CA ALA A 32 -14.06 -16.73 5.44
C ALA A 32 -14.53 -16.94 6.87
N THR A 33 -15.43 -17.90 7.08
CA THR A 33 -15.94 -18.27 8.41
C THR A 33 -14.83 -18.88 9.28
N ASP A 34 -13.97 -19.70 8.70
CA ASP A 34 -12.85 -20.32 9.40
C ASP A 34 -11.80 -19.28 9.83
N VAL A 35 -11.46 -18.36 8.95
CA VAL A 35 -10.55 -17.24 9.28
C VAL A 35 -11.11 -16.41 10.43
N ASN A 36 -12.38 -16.02 10.38
CA ASN A 36 -13.02 -15.27 11.46
C ASN A 36 -12.96 -16.00 12.81
N LYS A 37 -13.25 -17.32 12.82
CA LYS A 37 -13.16 -18.14 14.04
C LYS A 37 -11.75 -18.15 14.62
N LYS A 38 -10.73 -18.33 13.78
CA LYS A 38 -9.33 -18.39 14.20
C LYS A 38 -8.86 -17.04 14.74
N ILE A 39 -9.22 -15.94 14.09
CA ILE A 39 -8.91 -14.60 14.58
C ILE A 39 -9.60 -14.32 15.91
N HIS A 40 -10.88 -14.66 16.04
CA HIS A 40 -11.61 -14.51 17.31
C HIS A 40 -10.98 -15.32 18.44
N ALA A 41 -10.61 -16.58 18.17
CA ALA A 41 -9.92 -17.44 19.14
C ALA A 41 -8.54 -16.91 19.56
N ALA A 42 -7.88 -16.13 18.70
CA ALA A 42 -6.58 -15.51 18.98
C ALA A 42 -6.67 -14.11 19.63
N GLY A 43 -7.85 -13.72 20.13
CA GLY A 43 -8.07 -12.42 20.80
C GLY A 43 -8.75 -11.37 19.93
N GLY A 44 -9.21 -11.74 18.73
CA GLY A 44 -9.97 -10.86 17.86
C GLY A 44 -9.12 -9.86 17.06
N GLU A 45 -9.79 -8.89 16.45
CA GLU A 45 -9.16 -7.87 15.62
C GLU A 45 -8.17 -7.02 16.42
N ILE A 46 -8.49 -6.66 17.65
CA ILE A 46 -7.62 -5.84 18.50
C ILE A 46 -6.27 -6.52 18.72
N ALA A 47 -6.26 -7.80 19.09
CA ALA A 47 -5.01 -8.54 19.29
C ALA A 47 -4.17 -8.64 18.00
N MET A 48 -4.81 -8.71 16.82
CA MET A 48 -4.09 -8.69 15.55
C MET A 48 -3.45 -7.32 15.29
N LEU A 49 -4.17 -6.23 15.58
CA LEU A 49 -3.66 -4.86 15.43
C LEU A 49 -2.52 -4.57 16.41
N ASP A 50 -2.61 -5.06 17.64
CA ASP A 50 -1.55 -4.92 18.66
C ASP A 50 -0.25 -5.59 18.20
N ARG A 51 -0.31 -6.83 17.73
CA ARG A 51 0.86 -7.55 17.20
C ARG A 51 1.48 -6.85 15.99
N LEU A 52 0.66 -6.28 15.11
CA LEU A 52 1.15 -5.46 13.99
C LEU A 52 1.80 -4.16 14.46
N SER A 53 1.29 -3.57 15.54
CA SER A 53 1.87 -2.38 16.17
C SER A 53 3.22 -2.65 16.85
N GLU A 54 3.47 -3.90 17.22
CA GLU A 54 4.76 -4.39 17.72
C GLU A 54 5.76 -4.72 16.62
N GLY A 55 5.40 -4.51 15.34
CA GLY A 55 6.26 -4.74 14.18
C GLY A 55 6.13 -6.13 13.56
N GLU A 56 5.18 -6.97 14.02
CA GLU A 56 4.95 -8.27 13.40
C GLU A 56 4.37 -8.10 11.99
N THR A 57 4.75 -8.99 11.08
CA THR A 57 4.30 -8.94 9.69
C THR A 57 2.97 -9.67 9.50
N ILE A 58 2.16 -9.22 8.52
CA ILE A 58 0.92 -9.92 8.13
C ILE A 58 1.18 -11.40 7.78
N LEU A 59 2.32 -11.68 7.15
CA LEU A 59 2.70 -13.06 6.80
C LEU A 59 2.94 -13.92 8.06
N SER A 60 3.60 -13.36 9.08
CA SER A 60 3.82 -14.04 10.37
C SER A 60 2.49 -14.29 11.07
N LEU A 61 1.60 -13.29 11.13
CA LEU A 61 0.25 -13.43 11.67
C LEU A 61 -0.55 -14.53 10.98
N ALA A 62 -0.60 -14.51 9.64
CA ALA A 62 -1.31 -15.53 8.88
C ALA A 62 -0.77 -16.96 9.19
N ARG A 63 0.55 -17.11 9.27
CA ARG A 63 1.20 -18.38 9.63
C ARG A 63 0.84 -18.83 11.05
N SER A 64 0.87 -17.93 12.03
CA SER A 64 0.52 -18.26 13.42
C SER A 64 -0.93 -18.72 13.56
N LEU A 65 -1.84 -18.15 12.78
CA LEU A 65 -3.25 -18.53 12.72
C LEU A 65 -3.52 -19.77 11.86
N LYS A 66 -2.51 -20.28 11.15
CA LYS A 66 -2.65 -21.38 10.18
C LYS A 66 -3.73 -21.04 9.12
N VAL A 67 -3.68 -19.84 8.58
CA VAL A 67 -4.51 -19.39 7.48
C VAL A 67 -3.63 -19.01 6.29
N SER A 68 -4.20 -19.04 5.09
CA SER A 68 -3.48 -18.57 3.92
C SER A 68 -3.31 -17.04 3.98
N HIS A 69 -2.21 -16.54 3.41
CA HIS A 69 -1.95 -15.11 3.33
C HIS A 69 -3.07 -14.37 2.58
N THR A 70 -3.56 -14.95 1.49
CA THR A 70 -4.69 -14.43 0.72
C THR A 70 -5.96 -14.34 1.54
N ALA A 71 -6.32 -15.42 2.27
CA ALA A 71 -7.52 -15.42 3.10
C ALA A 71 -7.45 -14.39 4.25
N PHE A 72 -6.24 -14.10 4.75
CA PHE A 72 -6.05 -13.03 5.73
C PHE A 72 -6.27 -11.64 5.11
N TYR A 73 -5.77 -11.38 3.89
CA TYR A 73 -6.05 -10.13 3.17
C TYR A 73 -7.53 -9.99 2.83
N ASP A 74 -8.19 -11.05 2.37
CA ASP A 74 -9.64 -11.04 2.12
C ASP A 74 -10.43 -10.72 3.40
N TRP A 75 -9.93 -11.14 4.57
CA TRP A 75 -10.52 -10.76 5.85
C TRP A 75 -10.33 -9.26 6.14
N ILE A 76 -9.17 -8.69 5.83
CA ILE A 76 -8.92 -7.25 5.97
C ILE A 76 -9.88 -6.47 5.07
N ASP A 77 -9.99 -6.83 3.82
CA ASP A 77 -10.80 -6.13 2.82
C ASP A 77 -12.30 -6.17 3.17
N ARG A 78 -12.78 -7.29 3.69
CA ARG A 78 -14.16 -7.42 4.18
C ARG A 78 -14.49 -6.52 5.38
N GLY A 79 -13.50 -6.06 6.11
CA GLY A 79 -13.68 -5.09 7.19
C GLY A 79 -13.89 -3.66 6.74
N GLY A 80 -13.77 -3.40 5.43
CA GLY A 80 -13.97 -2.10 4.82
C GLY A 80 -12.95 -1.05 5.30
N GLU A 81 -13.32 0.21 5.11
CA GLU A 81 -12.44 1.36 5.37
C GLU A 81 -12.01 1.47 6.85
N ALA A 82 -12.89 1.13 7.78
CA ALA A 82 -12.60 1.19 9.21
C ALA A 82 -11.43 0.27 9.58
N ARG A 83 -11.46 -1.00 9.10
CA ARG A 83 -10.37 -1.95 9.34
C ARG A 83 -9.11 -1.58 8.58
N ALA A 84 -9.22 -1.13 7.34
CA ALA A 84 -8.09 -0.66 6.54
C ALA A 84 -7.37 0.50 7.23
N SER A 85 -8.12 1.47 7.76
CA SER A 85 -7.57 2.61 8.51
C SER A 85 -6.91 2.17 9.83
N ALA A 86 -7.54 1.25 10.58
CA ALA A 86 -6.96 0.69 11.79
C ALA A 86 -5.65 -0.06 11.51
N LEU A 87 -5.62 -0.86 10.43
CA LEU A 87 -4.43 -1.56 9.96
C LEU A 87 -3.31 -0.60 9.57
N ALA A 88 -3.62 0.48 8.85
CA ALA A 88 -2.63 1.48 8.46
C ALA A 88 -1.97 2.12 9.69
N ARG A 89 -2.78 2.50 10.70
CA ARG A 89 -2.27 3.02 11.97
C ARG A 89 -1.43 2.01 12.75
N ALA A 90 -1.84 0.75 12.80
CA ALA A 90 -1.09 -0.31 13.46
C ALA A 90 0.27 -0.53 12.76
N ARG A 91 0.29 -0.54 11.43
CA ARG A 91 1.53 -0.65 10.65
C ARG A 91 2.47 0.53 10.85
N ALA A 92 1.93 1.76 10.92
CA ALA A 92 2.76 2.94 11.20
C ALA A 92 3.44 2.84 12.58
N ARG A 93 2.71 2.37 13.60
CA ARG A 93 3.30 2.09 14.92
C ARG A 93 4.35 0.99 14.86
N GLY A 94 4.07 -0.11 14.14
CA GLY A 94 5.02 -1.19 13.91
C GLY A 94 6.30 -0.74 13.21
N GLY A 95 6.20 0.24 12.29
CA GLY A 95 7.35 0.88 11.67
C GLY A 95 8.24 1.60 12.69
N ARG A 96 7.64 2.28 13.68
CA ARG A 96 8.40 2.90 14.79
C ARG A 96 9.09 1.85 15.65
N SER A 97 8.37 0.80 16.05
CA SER A 97 8.94 -0.30 16.82
C SER A 97 10.16 -0.92 16.10
N LEU A 98 10.03 -1.19 14.80
CA LEU A 98 11.14 -1.70 13.98
C LEU A 98 12.33 -0.73 13.91
N ALA A 99 12.08 0.59 13.89
CA ALA A 99 13.15 1.57 13.90
C ALA A 99 13.89 1.59 15.24
N GLU A 100 13.17 1.51 16.36
CA GLU A 100 13.75 1.45 17.70
C GLU A 100 14.57 0.18 17.93
N GLU A 101 14.10 -0.98 17.45
CA GLU A 101 14.86 -2.24 17.52
C GLU A 101 16.24 -2.17 16.83
N THR A 102 16.44 -1.25 15.89
CA THR A 102 17.74 -1.12 15.21
C THR A 102 18.87 -0.76 16.16
N LEU A 103 18.60 0.05 17.19
CA LEU A 103 19.57 0.41 18.21
C LEU A 103 19.95 -0.80 19.05
N GLU A 104 18.96 -1.57 19.51
CA GLU A 104 19.24 -2.79 20.28
C GLU A 104 20.08 -3.81 19.51
N ILE A 105 19.79 -3.97 18.22
CA ILE A 105 20.52 -4.89 17.35
C ILE A 105 21.97 -4.41 17.19
N ALA A 106 22.19 -3.10 17.01
CA ALA A 106 23.50 -2.52 16.85
C ALA A 106 24.32 -2.63 18.13
N ASP A 107 23.72 -2.30 19.29
CA ASP A 107 24.39 -2.29 20.59
C ASP A 107 24.75 -3.69 21.09
N LYS A 108 23.95 -4.71 20.73
CA LYS A 108 24.17 -6.11 21.10
C LYS A 108 25.10 -6.86 20.13
N ALA A 109 25.46 -6.25 18.99
CA ALA A 109 26.23 -6.93 17.97
C ALA A 109 27.68 -7.19 18.38
N SER A 110 28.11 -8.45 18.33
CA SER A 110 29.52 -8.80 18.44
C SER A 110 30.27 -8.50 17.13
N PRO A 111 31.62 -8.32 17.17
CA PRO A 111 32.42 -8.14 15.97
C PRO A 111 32.23 -9.26 14.93
N GLN A 112 31.97 -10.47 15.36
CA GLN A 112 31.78 -11.64 14.51
C GLN A 112 30.40 -11.61 13.81
N GLU A 113 29.42 -10.96 14.42
CA GLU A 113 28.03 -10.87 13.93
C GLU A 113 27.75 -9.53 13.23
N ALA A 114 28.72 -8.63 13.15
CA ALA A 114 28.53 -7.27 12.64
C ALA A 114 27.85 -7.22 11.25
N GLN A 115 28.22 -8.12 10.35
CA GLN A 115 27.60 -8.20 9.01
C GLN A 115 26.12 -8.59 9.07
N VAL A 116 25.78 -9.58 9.92
CA VAL A 116 24.40 -10.02 10.10
C VAL A 116 23.58 -8.95 10.80
N ALA A 117 24.13 -8.32 11.83
CA ALA A 117 23.52 -7.20 12.52
C ALA A 117 23.22 -6.03 11.56
N LYS A 118 24.21 -5.67 10.74
CA LYS A 118 24.02 -4.65 9.69
C LYS A 118 22.86 -4.99 8.76
N LEU A 119 22.78 -6.23 8.24
CA LEU A 119 21.68 -6.65 7.37
C LEU A 119 20.33 -6.56 8.09
N ARG A 120 20.26 -6.96 9.35
CA ARG A 120 19.04 -6.86 10.17
C ARG A 120 18.61 -5.41 10.37
N VAL A 121 19.54 -4.50 10.66
CA VAL A 121 19.31 -3.07 10.82
C VAL A 121 18.80 -2.47 9.50
N ASP A 122 19.52 -2.71 8.40
CA ASP A 122 19.16 -2.17 7.08
C ASP A 122 17.75 -2.63 6.64
N THR A 123 17.41 -3.90 6.87
CA THR A 123 16.08 -4.45 6.57
C THR A 123 14.99 -3.77 7.40
N ARG A 124 15.22 -3.56 8.71
CA ARG A 124 14.24 -2.90 9.59
C ARG A 124 14.06 -1.44 9.24
N ARG A 125 15.13 -0.72 8.94
CA ARG A 125 15.07 0.67 8.47
C ARG A 125 14.27 0.79 7.18
N TRP A 126 14.50 -0.11 6.23
CA TRP A 126 13.72 -0.15 5.00
C TRP A 126 12.24 -0.42 5.26
N LEU A 127 11.90 -1.38 6.12
CA LEU A 127 10.51 -1.66 6.50
C LEU A 127 9.88 -0.46 7.22
N ALA A 128 10.57 0.17 8.16
CA ALA A 128 10.12 1.37 8.86
C ALA A 128 9.79 2.49 7.88
N SER A 129 10.64 2.75 6.88
CA SER A 129 10.40 3.78 5.86
C SER A 129 9.17 3.49 5.00
N LYS A 130 8.78 2.22 4.82
CA LYS A 130 7.58 1.82 4.06
C LYS A 130 6.31 1.81 4.91
N GLN A 131 6.43 1.55 6.21
CA GLN A 131 5.29 1.46 7.13
C GLN A 131 4.94 2.81 7.79
N ALA A 132 5.93 3.65 8.03
CA ALA A 132 5.79 4.99 8.59
C ALA A 132 6.53 6.03 7.71
N PRO A 133 6.09 6.25 6.47
CA PRO A 133 6.79 7.11 5.51
C PRO A 133 6.86 8.57 5.95
N ASP A 134 5.89 9.05 6.72
CA ASP A 134 5.87 10.43 7.22
C ASP A 134 7.03 10.71 8.19
N GLU A 135 7.52 9.70 8.92
CA GLU A 135 8.57 9.82 9.93
C GLU A 135 9.93 9.32 9.42
N TYR A 136 9.94 8.20 8.71
CA TYR A 136 11.17 7.49 8.31
C TYR A 136 11.34 7.37 6.79
N GLY A 137 10.38 7.87 6.00
CA GLY A 137 10.48 7.88 4.54
C GLY A 137 11.46 8.94 4.05
N ASP A 138 12.01 8.71 2.87
CA ASP A 138 12.76 9.75 2.18
C ASP A 138 11.82 10.93 1.90
N LYS A 139 12.20 12.12 2.36
CA LYS A 139 11.45 13.34 2.06
C LYS A 139 11.45 13.52 0.55
N GLN A 140 10.30 13.34 -0.07
CA GLN A 140 10.15 13.69 -1.48
C GLN A 140 10.49 15.18 -1.62
N GLN A 141 11.50 15.47 -2.41
CA GLN A 141 11.74 16.86 -2.78
C GLN A 141 10.45 17.37 -3.45
N PRO A 142 9.94 18.54 -3.06
CA PRO A 142 8.76 19.07 -3.68
C PRO A 142 9.03 19.13 -5.19
N LEU A 143 8.16 18.51 -5.97
CA LEU A 143 8.17 18.66 -7.43
C LEU A 143 7.97 20.15 -7.69
N VAL A 144 9.05 20.85 -8.02
CA VAL A 144 8.97 22.23 -8.48
C VAL A 144 8.28 22.16 -9.85
N ASN A 145 6.98 22.37 -9.84
CA ASN A 145 6.21 22.47 -11.07
C ASN A 145 6.53 23.84 -11.70
N ILE A 146 7.59 23.87 -12.51
CA ILE A 146 7.94 25.07 -13.27
C ILE A 146 6.94 25.12 -14.43
N ASP A 147 5.91 25.93 -14.27
CA ASP A 147 5.00 26.26 -15.38
C ASP A 147 5.73 27.16 -16.39
N LEU A 148 6.42 26.49 -17.32
CA LEU A 148 7.13 27.16 -18.41
C LEU A 148 6.18 27.98 -19.30
N GLY A 149 4.89 27.66 -19.33
CA GLY A 149 3.87 28.40 -20.07
C GLY A 149 3.61 29.77 -19.48
N SER A 150 3.45 29.88 -18.17
CA SER A 150 3.24 31.16 -17.48
C SER A 150 4.49 32.04 -17.55
N LEU A 151 5.68 31.47 -17.39
CA LEU A 151 6.94 32.20 -17.55
C LEU A 151 7.14 32.76 -18.97
N ALA A 152 6.81 31.96 -19.99
CA ALA A 152 6.89 32.41 -21.38
C ALA A 152 5.88 33.51 -21.67
N LEU A 153 4.65 33.42 -21.16
CA LEU A 153 3.62 34.45 -21.30
C LEU A 153 4.00 35.76 -20.59
N ASP A 154 4.57 35.71 -19.42
CA ASP A 154 5.05 36.87 -18.69
C ASP A 154 6.23 37.56 -19.41
N ALA A 155 7.14 36.78 -19.97
CA ALA A 155 8.24 37.29 -20.77
C ALA A 155 7.73 38.02 -22.05
N LEU A 156 6.73 37.44 -22.72
CA LEU A 156 6.10 38.05 -23.90
C LEU A 156 5.34 39.34 -23.55
N ARG A 157 4.61 39.36 -22.42
CA ARG A 157 3.91 40.55 -21.92
C ARG A 157 4.89 41.70 -21.64
N LYS A 158 5.98 41.42 -20.92
CA LYS A 158 7.02 42.41 -20.62
C LYS A 158 7.64 42.98 -21.91
N ARG A 159 7.87 42.13 -22.90
CA ARG A 159 8.41 42.57 -24.21
C ARG A 159 7.41 43.45 -24.99
N SER A 160 6.11 43.16 -24.92
CA SER A 160 5.06 43.95 -25.56
C SER A 160 4.93 45.36 -24.96
N ILE A 161 5.10 45.47 -23.62
CA ILE A 161 5.05 46.79 -22.93
C ILE A 161 6.22 47.68 -23.35
N VAL A 162 7.42 47.14 -23.50
CA VAL A 162 8.60 47.90 -23.97
C VAL A 162 8.41 48.42 -25.38
N LEU A 163 7.79 47.64 -26.28
CA LEU A 163 7.53 48.07 -27.67
C LEU A 163 6.47 49.17 -27.75
N ILE A 164 5.55 49.27 -26.80
CA ILE A 164 4.53 50.35 -26.77
C ILE A 164 5.14 51.64 -26.27
N ASP A 165 6.04 51.62 -25.30
CA ASP A 165 6.71 52.79 -24.74
C ASP A 165 7.63 53.47 -25.79
N ASP A 166 8.38 52.69 -26.56
CA ASP A 166 9.24 53.21 -27.65
C ASP A 166 8.45 53.81 -28.81
N SER A 167 7.15 53.50 -28.98
CA SER A 167 6.31 54.03 -30.06
C SER A 167 5.66 55.38 -29.72
N GLU A 168 5.55 55.74 -28.43
CA GLU A 168 4.99 57.05 -28.03
C GLU A 168 6.01 58.22 -28.12
N GLU A 169 7.31 57.95 -28.01
CA GLU A 169 8.35 58.98 -28.11
C GLU A 169 8.63 59.47 -29.54
N THR A 170 8.15 58.81 -30.59
CA THR A 170 8.43 59.19 -31.99
C THR A 170 7.37 60.03 -32.61
N ASN A 171 6.30 60.47 -31.94
CA ASN A 171 5.17 61.18 -32.54
C ASN A 171 5.00 62.62 -32.05
N THR A 172 6.03 63.20 -31.45
CA THR A 172 6.05 64.67 -31.12
C THR A 172 7.25 65.38 -31.76
N LYS A 173 7.15 65.61 -33.07
CA LYS A 173 7.85 66.69 -33.78
C LYS A 173 7.09 67.10 -35.01
#